data_f5ddd8baf5a095cf05a14712e2439bac
#
_entry.id   f5ddd8baf5a095cf05a14712e2439bac
#
_cell.length_a   1.000
_cell.length_b   1.000
_cell.length_c   1.000
_cell.angle_alpha   90.00
_cell.angle_beta   90.00
_cell.angle_gamma   90.00
#
_symmetry.space_group_name_H-M   'P 1'
#
loop_
_entity.id
_entity.type
_entity.pdbx_description
1 polymer ?
#
loop_
_entity_poly.entity_id
_entity_poly.type
_entity_poly.pdbx_seq_one_letter_code
_entity_poly.pdbx_strand_id
1 'polypeptide(L)'
;KWGIRLENLVVNAKIENPKNKDFGEFLYFKPLTLCPFEISCIDKTLLDAKEKAWINTYHKEVYEKLSPKLHDNLKALKWLKERTKAV
;
A
#
# COMPACT_ATOMS: atom_id res chain seq x y z
N LYS A 1 9.30 19.91 18.84
CA LYS A 1 10.01 19.08 17.88
C LYS A 1 9.03 18.45 16.91
N TRP A 2 9.49 18.13 15.73
CA TRP A 2 8.64 17.74 14.64
C TRP A 2 8.78 16.25 14.34
N GLY A 3 7.70 15.62 13.90
CA GLY A 3 7.72 14.26 13.42
C GLY A 3 6.81 14.13 12.22
N ILE A 4 7.18 13.27 11.27
CA ILE A 4 6.39 12.96 10.08
C ILE A 4 6.28 11.45 9.97
N ARG A 5 5.08 10.96 9.69
CA ARG A 5 4.82 9.53 9.55
C ARG A 5 4.09 9.25 8.25
N LEU A 6 4.34 8.08 7.71
CA LEU A 6 3.50 7.49 6.66
C LEU A 6 2.49 6.59 7.38
N GLU A 7 1.21 6.91 7.26
CA GLU A 7 0.18 6.22 8.04
C GLU A 7 -0.99 5.78 7.16
N ASN A 8 -1.51 4.60 7.46
CA ASN A 8 -2.75 4.09 6.90
C ASN A 8 -3.66 3.63 8.02
N LEU A 9 -4.97 3.74 7.80
CA LEU A 9 -5.94 3.03 8.61
C LEU A 9 -5.92 1.56 8.22
N VAL A 10 -6.00 0.69 9.20
CA VAL A 10 -5.99 -0.75 8.99
C VAL A 10 -7.14 -1.40 9.74
N VAL A 11 -7.52 -2.59 9.29
CA VAL A 11 -8.48 -3.45 9.98
C VAL A 11 -7.87 -4.82 10.20
N ASN A 12 -8.16 -5.44 11.32
CA ASN A 12 -7.77 -6.82 11.57
C ASN A 12 -8.59 -7.74 10.67
N ALA A 13 -7.92 -8.61 9.94
CA ALA A 13 -8.55 -9.58 9.06
C ALA A 13 -7.97 -10.96 9.31
N LYS A 14 -8.78 -12.00 9.11
CA LYS A 14 -8.32 -13.38 9.24
C LYS A 14 -7.46 -13.77 8.05
N ILE A 15 -6.37 -14.48 8.33
CA ILE A 15 -5.58 -15.11 7.28
C ILE A 15 -6.32 -16.37 6.85
N GLU A 16 -6.75 -16.39 5.58
CA GLU A 16 -7.38 -17.57 4.99
C GLU A 16 -6.29 -18.58 4.60
N ASN A 17 -6.56 -19.87 4.84
CA ASN A 17 -5.62 -20.95 4.52
C ASN A 17 -4.20 -20.73 5.10
N PRO A 18 -4.07 -20.55 6.43
CA PRO A 18 -2.76 -20.36 7.02
C PRO A 18 -1.86 -21.58 6.79
N LYS A 19 -0.58 -21.35 6.55
CA LYS A 19 0.39 -22.44 6.31
C LYS A 19 0.56 -23.34 7.53
N ASN A 20 0.32 -22.82 8.71
CA ASN A 20 0.46 -23.56 9.95
C ASN A 20 -0.85 -23.53 10.74
N LYS A 21 -1.67 -24.55 10.54
CA LYS A 21 -2.98 -24.69 11.20
C LYS A 21 -2.87 -25.12 12.65
N ASP A 22 -1.70 -25.63 13.07
CA ASP A 22 -1.49 -26.18 14.41
C ASP A 22 -1.49 -25.10 15.50
N PHE A 23 -1.25 -23.84 15.13
CA PHE A 23 -1.22 -22.72 16.05
C PHE A 23 -2.51 -21.90 16.07
N GLY A 24 -3.59 -22.39 15.45
CA GLY A 24 -4.87 -21.72 15.44
C GLY A 24 -5.05 -20.69 14.35
N GLU A 25 -5.93 -19.72 14.63
CA GLU A 25 -6.23 -18.66 13.68
C GLU A 25 -5.23 -17.52 13.79
N PHE A 26 -4.82 -16.98 12.64
CA PHE A 26 -3.94 -15.82 12.58
C PHE A 26 -4.69 -14.63 11.97
N LEU A 27 -4.34 -13.44 12.46
CA LEU A 27 -4.87 -12.17 11.97
C LEU A 27 -3.74 -11.38 11.33
N TYR A 28 -4.10 -10.48 10.43
CA TYR A 28 -3.17 -9.52 9.85
C TYR A 28 -3.82 -8.15 9.74
N PHE A 29 -3.01 -7.12 9.58
CA PHE A 29 -3.50 -5.76 9.37
C PHE A 29 -3.75 -5.53 7.89
N LYS A 30 -5.02 -5.38 7.52
CA LYS A 30 -5.40 -5.07 6.15
C LYS A 30 -5.52 -3.56 5.99
N PRO A 31 -4.77 -2.92 5.09
CA PRO A 31 -4.90 -1.49 4.86
C PRO A 31 -6.28 -1.12 4.31
N LEU A 32 -6.88 -0.07 4.88
CA LEU A 32 -8.14 0.50 4.42
C LEU A 32 -7.90 1.76 3.59
N THR A 33 -6.88 2.54 3.94
CA THR A 33 -6.53 3.74 3.19
C THR A 33 -6.02 3.36 1.81
N LEU A 34 -6.60 3.95 0.77
CA LEU A 34 -6.20 3.73 -0.62
C LEU A 34 -5.72 5.06 -1.21
N CYS A 35 -4.50 5.43 -0.85
CA CYS A 35 -3.86 6.65 -1.33
C CYS A 35 -2.36 6.39 -1.49
N PRO A 36 -1.75 6.75 -2.63
CA PRO A 36 -0.31 6.56 -2.78
C PRO A 36 0.46 7.41 -1.78
N PHE A 37 1.55 6.86 -1.25
CA PHE A 37 2.50 7.66 -0.48
C PHE A 37 3.23 8.61 -1.42
N GLU A 38 3.58 9.79 -0.93
CA GLU A 38 4.37 10.75 -1.71
C GLU A 38 5.84 10.32 -1.73
N ILE A 39 6.26 9.69 -2.81
CA ILE A 39 7.60 9.10 -2.92
C ILE A 39 8.69 10.16 -2.87
N SER A 40 8.42 11.39 -3.32
CA SER A 40 9.39 12.48 -3.22
C SER A 40 9.76 12.85 -1.79
N CYS A 41 8.94 12.46 -0.81
CA CYS A 41 9.20 12.68 0.61
C CYS A 41 9.90 11.51 1.28
N ILE A 42 10.23 10.46 0.55
CA ILE A 42 10.87 9.24 1.07
C ILE A 42 12.33 9.18 0.61
N ASP A 43 13.23 8.99 1.55
CA ASP A 43 14.62 8.67 1.23
C ASP A 43 14.74 7.17 0.99
N LYS A 44 14.80 6.79 -0.27
CA LYS A 44 14.83 5.39 -0.69
C LYS A 44 16.07 4.63 -0.19
N THR A 45 17.13 5.34 0.11
CA THR A 45 18.37 4.72 0.61
C THR A 45 18.22 4.19 2.03
N LEU A 46 17.22 4.70 2.77
CA LEU A 46 16.93 4.26 4.13
C LEU A 46 15.95 3.07 4.19
N LEU A 47 15.39 2.67 3.06
CA LEU A 47 14.46 1.55 2.98
C LEU A 47 15.20 0.25 2.69
N ASP A 48 14.87 -0.80 3.44
CA ASP A 48 15.35 -2.14 3.10
C ASP A 48 14.50 -2.77 1.98
N ALA A 49 14.93 -3.97 1.53
CA ALA A 49 14.24 -4.66 0.43
C ALA A 49 12.78 -5.02 0.80
N LYS A 50 12.52 -5.38 2.05
CA LYS A 50 11.17 -5.73 2.50
C LYS A 50 10.26 -4.52 2.53
N GLU A 51 10.77 -3.38 2.96
CA GLU A 51 10.02 -2.13 3.00
C GLU A 51 9.68 -1.63 1.60
N LYS A 52 10.62 -1.69 0.67
CA LYS A 52 10.38 -1.35 -0.74
C LYS A 52 9.33 -2.27 -1.36
N ALA A 53 9.44 -3.58 -1.12
CA ALA A 53 8.48 -4.56 -1.62
C ALA A 53 7.08 -4.29 -1.07
N TRP A 54 6.96 -3.94 0.21
CA TRP A 54 5.68 -3.62 0.83
C TRP A 54 5.04 -2.38 0.19
N ILE A 55 5.82 -1.31 0.00
CA ILE A 55 5.33 -0.09 -0.64
C ILE A 55 4.87 -0.38 -2.07
N ASN A 56 5.64 -1.14 -2.83
CA ASN A 56 5.30 -1.48 -4.21
C ASN A 56 4.02 -2.31 -4.29
N THR A 57 3.86 -3.27 -3.40
CA THR A 57 2.64 -4.09 -3.30
C THR A 57 1.43 -3.23 -2.92
N TYR A 58 1.60 -2.34 -1.96
CA TYR A 58 0.55 -1.42 -1.55
C TYR A 58 0.14 -0.48 -2.69
N HIS A 59 1.10 0.13 -3.39
CA HIS A 59 0.82 1.01 -4.52
C HIS A 59 0.14 0.26 -5.67
N LYS A 60 0.51 -0.98 -5.91
CA LYS A 60 -0.16 -1.82 -6.89
C LYS A 60 -1.63 -2.03 -6.53
N GLU A 61 -1.91 -2.34 -5.28
CA GLU A 61 -3.30 -2.49 -4.79
C GLU A 61 -4.08 -1.19 -4.92
N VAL A 62 -3.50 -0.05 -4.56
CA VAL A 62 -4.11 1.26 -4.71
C VAL A 62 -4.49 1.50 -6.18
N TYR A 63 -3.57 1.26 -7.10
CA TYR A 63 -3.81 1.43 -8.52
C TYR A 63 -4.92 0.51 -9.02
N GLU A 64 -4.86 -0.78 -8.68
CA GLU A 64 -5.84 -1.77 -9.15
C GLU A 64 -7.25 -1.47 -8.67
N LYS A 65 -7.40 -0.95 -7.45
CA LYS A 65 -8.71 -0.64 -6.87
C LYS A 65 -9.28 0.70 -7.31
N LEU A 66 -8.43 1.69 -7.54
CA LEU A 66 -8.88 3.03 -7.88
C LEU A 66 -8.94 3.30 -9.38
N SER A 67 -8.10 2.67 -10.20
CA SER A 67 -8.05 2.94 -11.63
C SER A 67 -9.39 2.70 -12.34
N PRO A 68 -10.17 1.64 -12.03
CA PRO A 68 -11.48 1.46 -12.68
C PRO A 68 -12.47 2.58 -12.38
N LYS A 69 -12.31 3.27 -11.26
CA LYS A 69 -13.18 4.37 -10.84
C LYS A 69 -12.81 5.70 -11.48
N LEU A 70 -11.65 5.77 -12.11
CA LEU A 70 -11.11 6.98 -12.72
C LEU A 70 -11.12 6.94 -14.26
N HIS A 71 -11.74 5.93 -14.86
CA HIS A 71 -11.76 5.76 -16.32
C HIS A 71 -12.36 6.97 -17.06
N ASP A 72 -13.26 7.72 -16.42
CA ASP A 72 -13.86 8.94 -16.98
C ASP A 72 -13.01 10.19 -16.78
N ASN A 73 -11.91 10.09 -16.02
CA ASN A 73 -11.03 11.20 -15.75
C ASN A 73 -9.58 10.80 -16.06
N LEU A 74 -9.21 10.96 -17.33
CA LEU A 74 -7.89 10.55 -17.81
C LEU A 74 -6.75 11.28 -17.13
N LYS A 75 -6.95 12.53 -16.74
CA LYS A 75 -5.93 13.31 -16.04
C LYS A 75 -5.64 12.74 -14.65
N ALA A 76 -6.70 12.39 -13.91
CA ALA A 76 -6.57 11.77 -12.60
C ALA A 76 -5.97 10.36 -12.71
N LEU A 77 -6.36 9.60 -13.74
CA LEU A 77 -5.81 8.27 -13.97
C LEU A 77 -4.31 8.31 -14.26
N LYS A 78 -3.88 9.27 -15.09
CA LYS A 78 -2.46 9.46 -15.38
C LYS A 78 -1.68 9.83 -14.12
N TRP A 79 -2.22 10.70 -13.30
CA TRP A 79 -1.62 11.08 -12.01
C TRP A 79 -1.47 9.86 -11.11
N LEU A 80 -2.53 9.06 -10.96
CA LEU A 80 -2.51 7.84 -10.15
C LEU A 80 -1.44 6.86 -10.64
N LYS A 81 -1.36 6.65 -11.94
CA LYS A 81 -0.38 5.74 -12.54
C LYS A 81 1.05 6.18 -12.22
N GLU A 82 1.33 7.47 -12.30
CA GLU A 82 2.66 8.01 -11.99
C GLU A 82 3.00 7.90 -10.51
N ARG A 83 2.01 8.13 -9.62
CA ARG A 83 2.21 8.10 -8.17
C ARG A 83 2.31 6.67 -7.60
N THR A 84 1.91 5.67 -8.35
CA THR A 84 1.94 4.27 -7.90
C THR A 84 3.06 3.46 -8.54
N LYS A 85 4.01 4.10 -9.20
CA LYS A 85 5.19 3.43 -9.75
C LYS A 85 6.02 2.77 -8.66
N ALA A 86 6.73 1.71 -9.03
CA ALA A 86 7.64 1.02 -8.12
C ALA A 86 8.79 1.91 -7.66
N VAL A 87 9.19 1.75 -6.42
CA VAL A 87 10.35 2.44 -5.85
C VAL A 87 11.62 1.61 -5.98
#